data_ebc3c1bff241e2d4e0e5ece0b7159c01
#
_entry.id   ebc3c1bff241e2d4e0e5ece0b7159c01
#
_cell.length_a   1.000
_cell.length_b   1.000
_cell.length_c   1.000
_cell.angle_alpha   90.00
_cell.angle_beta   90.00
_cell.angle_gamma   90.00
#
_symmetry.space_group_name_H-M   'P 1'
#
loop_
_entity.id
_entity.type
_entity.pdbx_description
1 polymer ?
#
loop_
_entity_poly.entity_id
_entity_poly.type
_entity_poly.pdbx_seq_one_letter_code
_entity_poly.pdbx_strand_id
1 'polypeptide(L)'
;MNTLACIPAFNEEGVIGNLIKETLSFVDSVVVCDDGSFDNTLKEAEKSGAIVIKHNKNKGKGAALRTLFNYARDSQADIIITIDGDGQFLPNEITKLIKPIQE
;
A
#
# COMPACT_ATOMS: atom_id res chain seq x y z
N MET A 1 5.50 16.69 7.92
CA MET A 1 4.80 16.32 6.69
C MET A 1 4.51 14.82 6.72
N ASN A 2 3.26 14.43 6.54
CA ASN A 2 2.87 13.02 6.58
C ASN A 2 3.02 12.36 5.24
N THR A 3 3.69 11.22 5.22
CA THR A 3 3.92 10.44 4.02
C THR A 3 3.21 9.10 4.14
N LEU A 4 2.41 8.76 3.14
CA LEU A 4 1.65 7.52 3.11
C LEU A 4 2.06 6.71 1.89
N ALA A 5 2.45 5.46 2.11
CA ALA A 5 2.72 4.55 1.00
C ALA A 5 1.50 3.66 0.76
N CYS A 6 1.14 3.52 -0.50
CA CYS A 6 -0.01 2.73 -0.93
C CYS A 6 0.48 1.53 -1.74
N ILE A 7 0.14 0.33 -1.30
CA ILE A 7 0.65 -0.90 -1.91
C ILE A 7 -0.52 -1.81 -2.30
N PRO A 8 -0.78 -1.97 -3.60
CA PRO A 8 -1.73 -2.99 -4.03
C PRO A 8 -1.06 -4.35 -4.00
N ALA A 9 -1.73 -5.36 -3.48
CA ALA A 9 -1.13 -6.68 -3.32
C ALA A 9 -2.14 -7.77 -3.66
N PHE A 10 -1.62 -8.83 -4.28
CA PHE A 10 -2.42 -10.02 -4.58
C PHE A 10 -1.50 -11.22 -4.55
N ASN A 11 -1.73 -12.12 -3.59
CA ASN A 11 -0.94 -13.34 -3.42
C ASN A 11 0.56 -13.05 -3.32
N GLU A 12 0.89 -12.13 -2.41
CA GLU A 12 2.28 -11.70 -2.20
C GLU A 12 2.81 -12.20 -0.86
N GLU A 13 2.27 -13.29 -0.37
CA GLU A 13 2.77 -13.95 0.82
C GLU A 13 4.28 -14.21 0.65
N GLY A 14 5.05 -13.96 1.69
CA GLY A 14 6.48 -14.16 1.63
C GLY A 14 7.28 -12.93 1.24
N VAL A 15 6.67 -11.96 0.56
CA VAL A 15 7.38 -10.74 0.19
C VAL A 15 6.74 -9.50 0.78
N ILE A 16 5.42 -9.54 1.04
CA ILE A 16 4.72 -8.32 1.45
C ILE A 16 5.20 -7.80 2.80
N GLY A 17 5.51 -8.70 3.73
CA GLY A 17 5.92 -8.29 5.07
C GLY A 17 7.22 -7.51 5.07
N ASN A 18 8.24 -8.02 4.38
CA ASN A 18 9.52 -7.34 4.30
C ASN A 18 9.41 -6.02 3.55
N LEU A 19 8.62 -6.00 2.49
CA LEU A 19 8.40 -4.78 1.73
C LEU A 19 7.81 -3.70 2.63
N ILE A 20 6.82 -4.04 3.44
CA ILE A 20 6.20 -3.08 4.34
C ILE A 20 7.20 -2.56 5.35
N LYS A 21 8.00 -3.46 5.94
CA LYS A 21 8.97 -3.06 6.95
C LYS A 21 10.01 -2.12 6.38
N GLU A 22 10.51 -2.42 5.18
CA GLU A 22 11.46 -1.54 4.53
C GLU A 22 10.84 -0.18 4.23
N THR A 23 9.61 -0.20 3.73
CA THR A 23 8.93 1.04 3.37
C THR A 23 8.70 1.92 4.60
N LEU A 24 8.35 1.32 5.73
CA LEU A 24 8.13 2.06 6.96
C LEU A 24 9.38 2.75 7.47
N SER A 25 10.56 2.40 6.95
CA SER A 25 11.78 3.08 7.35
C SER A 25 11.89 4.48 6.74
N PHE A 26 11.06 4.81 5.73
CA PHE A 26 11.10 6.14 5.13
C PHE A 26 9.74 6.77 4.86
N VAL A 27 8.66 6.17 5.31
CA VAL A 27 7.34 6.80 5.27
C VAL A 27 6.73 6.72 6.65
N ASP A 28 5.70 7.52 6.89
CA ASP A 28 5.05 7.54 8.19
C ASP A 28 4.07 6.41 8.35
N SER A 29 3.39 6.02 7.28
CA SER A 29 2.44 4.91 7.36
C SER A 29 2.30 4.23 6.02
N VAL A 30 1.81 2.99 6.06
CA VAL A 30 1.62 2.15 4.88
C VAL A 30 0.20 1.63 4.88
N VAL A 31 -0.48 1.75 3.75
CA VAL A 31 -1.78 1.11 3.56
C VAL A 31 -1.66 0.12 2.40
N VAL A 32 -2.18 -1.07 2.61
CA VAL A 32 -2.15 -2.14 1.61
C VAL A 32 -3.59 -2.43 1.22
N CYS A 33 -3.84 -2.55 -0.08
CA CYS A 33 -5.10 -3.11 -0.55
C CYS A 33 -4.84 -4.55 -0.96
N ASP A 34 -5.38 -5.47 -0.18
CA ASP A 34 -5.30 -6.89 -0.49
C ASP A 34 -6.43 -7.20 -1.46
N ASP A 35 -6.10 -7.45 -2.71
CA ASP A 35 -7.06 -7.59 -3.79
C ASP A 35 -7.57 -9.03 -3.89
N GLY A 36 -8.09 -9.56 -2.79
CA GLY A 36 -8.71 -10.86 -2.76
C GLY A 36 -7.73 -12.03 -2.77
N SER A 37 -6.61 -11.90 -2.05
CA SER A 37 -5.61 -12.97 -1.99
C SER A 37 -6.17 -14.26 -1.41
N PHE A 38 -5.66 -15.36 -1.91
CA PHE A 38 -6.00 -16.69 -1.40
C PHE A 38 -4.99 -17.21 -0.38
N ASP A 39 -3.87 -16.53 -0.22
CA ASP A 39 -2.80 -16.93 0.69
C ASP A 39 -2.80 -16.05 1.95
N ASN A 40 -1.70 -15.99 2.66
CA ASN A 40 -1.60 -15.25 3.92
C ASN A 40 -1.14 -13.80 3.73
N THR A 41 -1.29 -13.23 2.54
CA THR A 41 -0.91 -11.84 2.28
C THR A 41 -1.54 -10.89 3.28
N LEU A 42 -2.83 -11.03 3.53
CA LEU A 42 -3.54 -10.15 4.45
C LEU A 42 -2.93 -10.19 5.85
N LYS A 43 -2.73 -11.40 6.38
CA LYS A 43 -2.21 -11.54 7.74
C LYS A 43 -0.80 -11.00 7.85
N GLU A 44 0.03 -11.27 6.85
CA GLU A 44 1.41 -10.80 6.90
C GLU A 44 1.50 -9.31 6.81
N ALA A 45 0.64 -8.69 6.00
CA ALA A 45 0.61 -7.24 5.90
C ALA A 45 0.22 -6.61 7.24
N GLU A 46 -0.80 -7.17 7.88
CA GLU A 46 -1.24 -6.64 9.18
C GLU A 46 -0.14 -6.79 10.23
N LYS A 47 0.51 -7.94 10.26
CA LYS A 47 1.57 -8.19 11.24
C LYS A 47 2.77 -7.27 11.04
N SER A 48 2.97 -6.80 9.83
CA SER A 48 4.13 -5.96 9.53
C SER A 48 3.88 -4.48 9.79
N GLY A 49 2.67 -4.12 10.20
CA GLY A 49 2.38 -2.76 10.62
C GLY A 49 1.59 -1.94 9.62
N ALA A 50 1.10 -2.55 8.55
CA ALA A 50 0.31 -1.83 7.57
C ALA A 50 -1.15 -1.76 7.97
N ILE A 51 -1.82 -0.72 7.50
CA ILE A 51 -3.28 -0.67 7.48
C ILE A 51 -3.71 -1.47 6.26
N VAL A 52 -4.66 -2.39 6.41
CA VAL A 52 -5.04 -3.25 5.29
C VAL A 52 -6.50 -3.07 4.95
N ILE A 53 -6.77 -2.84 3.68
CA ILE A 53 -8.12 -2.82 3.11
C ILE A 53 -8.24 -4.05 2.25
N LYS A 54 -9.30 -4.82 2.45
CA LYS A 54 -9.46 -6.10 1.77
C LYS A 54 -10.60 -6.03 0.77
N HIS A 55 -10.34 -6.49 -0.45
CA HIS A 55 -11.41 -6.77 -1.41
C HIS A 55 -11.87 -8.20 -1.20
N ASN A 56 -13.18 -8.44 -1.31
CA ASN A 56 -13.73 -9.77 -1.12
C ASN A 56 -13.31 -10.72 -2.22
N LYS A 57 -13.00 -10.20 -3.40
CA LYS A 57 -12.54 -10.99 -4.52
C LYS A 57 -11.58 -10.15 -5.33
N ASN A 58 -10.82 -10.78 -6.20
CA ASN A 58 -9.88 -10.09 -7.07
C ASN A 58 -10.65 -9.18 -8.04
N LYS A 59 -10.33 -7.90 -8.03
CA LYS A 59 -10.95 -6.91 -8.91
C LYS A 59 -9.94 -6.28 -9.85
N GLY A 60 -8.67 -6.62 -9.71
CA GLY A 60 -7.62 -6.11 -10.56
C GLY A 60 -6.85 -4.97 -9.92
N LYS A 61 -5.65 -4.73 -10.44
CA LYS A 61 -4.74 -3.74 -9.89
C LYS A 61 -5.32 -2.33 -9.96
N GLY A 62 -6.02 -2.00 -11.05
CA GLY A 62 -6.64 -0.68 -11.17
C GLY A 62 -7.66 -0.42 -10.09
N ALA A 63 -8.47 -1.43 -9.76
CA ALA A 63 -9.46 -1.29 -8.70
C ALA A 63 -8.77 -1.15 -7.35
N ALA A 64 -7.68 -1.90 -7.13
CA ALA A 64 -6.92 -1.80 -5.89
C ALA A 64 -6.33 -0.42 -5.72
N LEU A 65 -5.79 0.15 -6.79
CA LEU A 65 -5.24 1.50 -6.74
C LEU A 65 -6.34 2.54 -6.45
N ARG A 66 -7.51 2.35 -7.04
CA ARG A 66 -8.64 3.26 -6.78
C ARG A 66 -9.04 3.23 -5.30
N THR A 67 -9.10 2.03 -4.73
CA THR A 67 -9.41 1.88 -3.32
C THR A 67 -8.37 2.59 -2.46
N LEU A 68 -7.09 2.42 -2.81
CA LEU A 68 -6.00 3.04 -2.07
C LEU A 68 -6.04 4.56 -2.18
N PHE A 69 -6.29 5.09 -3.38
CA PHE A 69 -6.36 6.54 -3.56
C PHE A 69 -7.55 7.14 -2.83
N ASN A 70 -8.66 6.43 -2.77
CA ASN A 70 -9.80 6.92 -1.99
C ASN A 70 -9.45 7.00 -0.50
N TYR A 71 -8.75 5.99 0.01
CA TYR A 71 -8.29 6.01 1.38
C TYR A 71 -7.33 7.19 1.60
N ALA A 72 -6.37 7.34 0.69
CA ALA A 72 -5.35 8.37 0.82
C ALA A 72 -5.96 9.76 0.77
N ARG A 73 -6.97 9.97 -0.08
CA ARG A 73 -7.63 11.26 -0.17
C ARG A 73 -8.23 11.68 1.15
N ASP A 74 -8.77 10.71 1.90
CA ASP A 74 -9.43 10.99 3.16
C ASP A 74 -8.47 10.98 4.35
N SER A 75 -7.19 10.67 4.10
CA SER A 75 -6.19 10.61 5.15
C SER A 75 -5.59 11.99 5.40
N GLN A 76 -4.70 12.04 6.38
CA GLN A 76 -3.97 13.29 6.67
C GLN A 76 -2.66 13.38 5.92
N ALA A 77 -2.43 12.49 4.95
CA ALA A 77 -1.16 12.46 4.26
C ALA A 77 -0.98 13.65 3.33
N ASP A 78 0.23 14.19 3.31
CA ASP A 78 0.61 15.28 2.43
C ASP A 78 1.26 14.74 1.16
N ILE A 79 1.96 13.62 1.28
CA ILE A 79 2.64 12.97 0.17
C ILE A 79 2.16 11.54 0.10
N ILE A 80 1.76 11.12 -1.08
CA ILE A 80 1.27 9.77 -1.32
C ILE A 80 2.24 9.10 -2.29
N ILE A 81 2.68 7.90 -1.92
CA ILE A 81 3.66 7.13 -2.67
C ILE A 81 3.03 5.80 -3.04
N THR A 82 3.21 5.36 -4.27
CA THR A 82 2.70 4.04 -4.68
C THR A 82 3.88 3.10 -4.91
N ILE A 83 3.72 1.85 -4.48
CA ILE A 83 4.74 0.82 -4.59
C ILE A 83 4.04 -0.47 -5.00
N ASP A 84 4.63 -1.19 -5.96
CA ASP A 84 4.12 -2.52 -6.31
C ASP A 84 4.41 -3.51 -5.19
N GLY A 85 3.44 -4.39 -4.91
CA GLY A 85 3.56 -5.36 -3.84
C GLY A 85 4.23 -6.65 -4.22
N ASP A 86 4.71 -6.78 -5.45
CA ASP A 86 5.25 -8.05 -5.95
C ASP A 86 6.72 -8.28 -5.58
N GLY A 87 7.35 -7.34 -4.89
CA GLY A 87 8.72 -7.50 -4.44
C GLY A 87 9.77 -7.23 -5.48
N GLN A 88 9.39 -6.90 -6.70
CA GLN A 88 10.35 -6.59 -7.75
C GLN A 88 10.71 -5.12 -7.78
N PHE A 89 9.96 -4.31 -7.11
CA PHE A 89 10.13 -2.87 -7.09
C PHE A 89 10.92 -2.49 -5.84
N LEU A 90 12.03 -1.81 -6.04
CA LEU A 90 12.85 -1.39 -4.90
C LEU A 90 12.21 -0.19 -4.23
N PRO A 91 12.09 -0.20 -2.89
CA PRO A 91 11.44 0.92 -2.20
C PRO A 91 12.08 2.28 -2.47
N ASN A 92 13.35 2.33 -2.81
CA ASN A 92 14.00 3.61 -3.11
C ASN A 92 13.66 4.12 -4.50
N GLU A 93 12.92 3.35 -5.29
CA GLU A 93 12.44 3.79 -6.61
C GLU A 93 10.97 4.17 -6.55
N ILE A 94 10.62 4.87 -5.53
CA ILE A 94 9.24 5.22 -5.25
C ILE A 94 8.76 6.34 -6.15
N THR A 95 7.55 6.18 -6.70
CA THR A 95 6.88 7.24 -7.43
C THR A 95 6.07 8.08 -6.47
N LYS A 96 6.39 9.36 -6.37
CA LYS A 96 5.71 10.25 -5.44
C LYS A 96 4.54 10.94 -6.13
N LEU A 97 3.43 10.97 -5.43
CA LEU A 97 2.25 11.72 -5.86
C LEU A 97 1.95 12.72 -4.77
N ILE A 98 2.14 13.99 -5.06
CA ILE A 98 1.87 15.03 -4.08
C ILE A 98 0.39 15.30 -4.07
N LYS A 99 -0.20 15.17 -2.89
CA LYS A 99 -1.61 15.38 -2.72
C LYS A 99 -1.93 16.85 -2.96
N PRO A 100 -2.93 17.17 -3.78
CA PRO A 100 -3.27 18.57 -4.02
C PRO A 100 -3.67 19.26 -2.73
N ILE A 101 -3.31 20.52 -2.63
CA ILE A 101 -3.68 21.34 -1.48
C ILE A 101 -5.17 21.64 -1.60
N GLN A 102 -5.89 21.41 -0.52
CA GLN A 102 -7.31 21.71 -0.47
C GLN A 102 -7.52 23.13 0.01
N GLU A 103 -8.33 23.83 -0.69
CA GLU A 103 -8.63 25.23 -0.35
C GLU A 103 -9.95 25.37 0.33
#